data_0e78c8e6dd363b7efd84632bb3787b42
#
_entry.id   0e78c8e6dd363b7efd84632bb3787b42
#
_cell.length_a   1.000
_cell.length_b   1.000
_cell.length_c   1.000
_cell.angle_alpha   90.00
_cell.angle_beta   90.00
_cell.angle_gamma   90.00
#
_symmetry.space_group_name_H-M   'P 1'
#
loop_
_entity.id
_entity.type
_entity.pdbx_description
1 polymer ?
#
loop_
_entity_poly.entity_id
_entity_poly.type
_entity_poly.pdbx_seq_one_letter_code
_entity_poly.pdbx_strand_id
1 'polypeptide(L)'
;MKPHPRPTRLVGAAAIAMALLAITACTPSSKPSKPIASPGSQASGNITFWHFFTDRESAAIQSVVNDFEASHPKIKVTVKDGQDDDKMTQAIAAGGGPDVGLSFSTDIVGKFCQSGAWQDLTPYIKRDKINLSDIPTPVLNYTQFNGKRCTMPFLNDAYGIYYNKTMFAAAGIADPPKTLDELAADAKKLTKFNPDGSIKVAGWDPLFGQYENSASHFAPMVGAKWLTDDGKSAIGTDPAWQQLLTWQKQLVDWYGYAKLTKFEASFGDEFSAQNAFEAGKLAINMDGEWRIASIQADESKVDYGVAPMPMSADRASAYGSGYITGNVIGISRGSQNPEAAWEFIKYLTTNTDAMVKLANGIKNVPTTFSALKSPNLSADPNFKVFLQISSNPATSTTPPSGAGTTYQDDMGAFVDKWQAGKVPNLAAGLTQLDTQINQALAIAG
;
A
#
# COMPACT_ATOMS: atom_id res chain seq x y z
N MET A 1 14.48 -3.21 65.08
CA MET A 1 13.87 -4.51 64.71
C MET A 1 14.89 -5.33 63.94
N LYS A 2 15.04 -6.58 64.27
CA LYS A 2 16.19 -7.46 63.99
C LYS A 2 16.45 -7.73 62.52
N PRO A 3 17.73 -7.88 62.07
CA PRO A 3 18.10 -8.26 60.73
C PRO A 3 18.10 -9.78 60.55
N HIS A 4 17.69 -10.25 59.37
CA HIS A 4 17.78 -11.66 58.98
C HIS A 4 19.12 -11.96 58.28
N PRO A 5 19.68 -13.18 58.48
CA PRO A 5 21.03 -13.53 58.06
C PRO A 5 21.13 -14.01 56.61
N ARG A 6 22.28 -13.73 55.99
CA ARG A 6 22.73 -14.25 54.70
C ARG A 6 23.18 -15.72 54.80
N PRO A 7 22.87 -16.61 53.86
CA PRO A 7 23.54 -17.91 53.79
C PRO A 7 24.84 -17.84 52.94
N THR A 8 25.83 -18.48 53.52
CA THR A 8 27.20 -18.72 53.01
C THR A 8 27.22 -19.57 51.73
N ARG A 9 28.12 -19.20 50.83
CA ARG A 9 28.46 -19.98 49.64
C ARG A 9 29.33 -21.16 50.01
N LEU A 10 28.91 -22.39 49.66
CA LEU A 10 29.73 -23.59 49.56
C LEU A 10 30.21 -23.75 48.10
N VAL A 11 31.51 -23.77 47.94
CA VAL A 11 32.19 -24.09 46.67
C VAL A 11 32.25 -25.62 46.57
N GLY A 12 31.52 -26.19 45.60
CA GLY A 12 31.62 -27.60 45.24
C GLY A 12 32.15 -27.69 43.81
N ALA A 13 33.36 -28.19 43.64
CA ALA A 13 33.92 -28.56 42.37
C ALA A 13 33.20 -29.81 41.84
N ALA A 14 32.52 -29.70 40.70
CA ALA A 14 31.97 -30.86 39.97
C ALA A 14 32.51 -30.85 38.55
N ALA A 15 33.08 -31.98 38.16
CA ALA A 15 33.72 -32.28 36.91
C ALA A 15 32.76 -32.08 35.73
N ILE A 16 33.19 -31.36 34.71
CA ILE A 16 32.47 -31.16 33.44
C ILE A 16 32.71 -32.39 32.57
N ALA A 17 31.71 -33.26 32.45
CA ALA A 17 31.62 -34.25 31.38
C ALA A 17 31.04 -33.53 30.16
N MET A 18 31.85 -33.34 29.08
CA MET A 18 31.39 -32.86 27.80
C MET A 18 30.46 -33.90 27.14
N ALA A 19 29.17 -33.70 27.23
CA ALA A 19 28.21 -34.34 26.34
C ALA A 19 28.08 -33.46 25.08
N LEU A 20 28.67 -33.91 23.98
CA LEU A 20 28.42 -33.39 22.65
C LEU A 20 26.97 -33.71 22.29
N LEU A 21 26.06 -32.79 22.59
CA LEU A 21 24.73 -32.78 22.00
C LEU A 21 24.88 -32.30 20.54
N ALA A 22 24.76 -33.27 19.61
CA ALA A 22 24.54 -32.97 18.21
C ALA A 22 23.23 -32.15 18.09
N ILE A 23 23.35 -30.83 17.94
CA ILE A 23 22.25 -29.97 17.53
C ILE A 23 21.98 -30.35 16.05
N THR A 24 21.08 -31.29 15.82
CA THR A 24 20.43 -31.43 14.53
C THR A 24 19.64 -30.14 14.31
N ALA A 25 20.23 -29.21 13.57
CA ALA A 25 19.51 -28.08 13.02
C ALA A 25 18.34 -28.64 12.21
N CYS A 26 17.13 -28.51 12.71
CA CYS A 26 15.92 -28.67 11.92
C CYS A 26 15.90 -27.56 10.88
N THR A 27 16.60 -27.76 9.76
CA THR A 27 16.31 -27.01 8.55
C THR A 27 14.86 -27.32 8.20
N PRO A 28 14.00 -26.31 8.08
CA PRO A 28 12.64 -26.54 7.62
C PRO A 28 12.75 -27.18 6.24
N SER A 29 12.33 -28.44 6.14
CA SER A 29 12.27 -29.19 4.90
C SER A 29 11.32 -28.44 3.95
N SER A 30 11.89 -27.63 3.07
CA SER A 30 11.14 -27.07 1.96
C SER A 30 10.71 -28.25 1.08
N LYS A 31 9.42 -28.60 1.15
CA LYS A 31 8.87 -29.53 0.16
C LYS A 31 9.18 -28.96 -1.22
N PRO A 32 9.81 -29.74 -2.13
CA PRO A 32 10.08 -29.25 -3.47
C PRO A 32 8.76 -28.82 -4.12
N SER A 33 8.75 -27.65 -4.76
CA SER A 33 7.63 -27.20 -5.58
C SER A 33 7.34 -28.25 -6.65
N LYS A 34 6.04 -28.54 -6.89
CA LYS A 34 5.67 -29.46 -7.95
C LYS A 34 6.21 -28.97 -9.29
N PRO A 35 6.68 -29.87 -10.19
CA PRO A 35 7.10 -29.48 -11.53
C PRO A 35 5.95 -28.76 -12.26
N ILE A 36 6.29 -27.68 -12.96
CA ILE A 36 5.31 -26.95 -13.77
C ILE A 36 4.90 -27.82 -14.95
N ALA A 37 3.60 -27.93 -15.16
CA ALA A 37 3.03 -28.74 -16.24
C ALA A 37 3.40 -28.19 -17.62
N SER A 38 3.38 -29.08 -18.63
CA SER A 38 3.62 -28.68 -20.02
C SER A 38 2.53 -27.73 -20.54
N PRO A 39 2.84 -26.87 -21.52
CA PRO A 39 1.83 -26.02 -22.18
C PRO A 39 0.65 -26.86 -22.70
N GLY A 40 -0.58 -26.37 -22.48
CA GLY A 40 -1.81 -27.05 -22.94
C GLY A 40 -2.30 -28.19 -22.05
N SER A 41 -1.63 -28.53 -20.94
CA SER A 41 -2.19 -29.45 -19.94
C SER A 41 -3.40 -28.77 -19.28
N GLN A 42 -4.52 -29.49 -19.19
CA GLN A 42 -5.72 -28.97 -18.54
C GLN A 42 -5.53 -29.00 -17.02
N ALA A 43 -5.45 -27.82 -16.40
CA ALA A 43 -5.44 -27.70 -14.96
C ALA A 43 -6.78 -28.17 -14.37
N SER A 44 -6.72 -28.81 -13.21
CA SER A 44 -7.90 -29.24 -12.48
C SER A 44 -7.59 -29.31 -10.98
N GLY A 45 -8.63 -29.27 -10.16
CA GLY A 45 -8.51 -29.43 -8.72
C GLY A 45 -9.30 -28.41 -7.93
N ASN A 46 -9.29 -28.58 -6.62
CA ASN A 46 -9.91 -27.63 -5.70
C ASN A 46 -8.81 -26.73 -5.15
N ILE A 47 -9.02 -25.41 -5.16
CA ILE A 47 -8.13 -24.42 -4.61
C ILE A 47 -8.86 -23.56 -3.56
N THR A 48 -8.10 -23.07 -2.61
CA THR A 48 -8.56 -22.08 -1.64
C THR A 48 -8.01 -20.72 -2.02
N PHE A 49 -8.87 -19.71 -2.02
CA PHE A 49 -8.53 -18.32 -2.29
C PHE A 49 -8.85 -17.44 -1.09
N TRP A 50 -7.84 -16.81 -0.49
CA TRP A 50 -7.99 -15.87 0.61
C TRP A 50 -7.79 -14.45 0.13
N HIS A 51 -8.69 -13.54 0.57
CA HIS A 51 -8.59 -12.11 0.30
C HIS A 51 -9.11 -11.28 1.49
N PHE A 52 -8.67 -10.04 1.57
CA PHE A 52 -9.00 -9.13 2.66
C PHE A 52 -10.36 -8.41 2.48
N PHE A 53 -10.85 -8.28 1.27
CA PHE A 53 -12.13 -7.62 0.98
C PHE A 53 -13.30 -8.23 1.71
N THR A 54 -14.30 -7.42 2.06
CA THR A 54 -15.54 -7.82 2.72
C THR A 54 -16.78 -7.28 1.98
N ASP A 55 -17.96 -7.64 2.41
CA ASP A 55 -19.25 -7.08 2.00
C ASP A 55 -19.41 -6.95 0.46
N ARG A 56 -19.64 -5.73 -0.02
CA ARG A 56 -19.84 -5.41 -1.44
C ARG A 56 -18.68 -5.88 -2.32
N GLU A 57 -17.48 -5.70 -1.85
CA GLU A 57 -16.25 -6.02 -2.59
C GLU A 57 -16.05 -7.54 -2.67
N SER A 58 -16.29 -8.24 -1.57
CA SER A 58 -16.30 -9.70 -1.53
C SER A 58 -17.34 -10.28 -2.49
N ALA A 59 -18.53 -9.69 -2.55
CA ALA A 59 -19.57 -10.10 -3.50
C ALA A 59 -19.15 -9.89 -4.98
N ALA A 60 -18.43 -8.81 -5.29
CA ALA A 60 -17.88 -8.56 -6.62
C ALA A 60 -16.84 -9.63 -7.01
N ILE A 61 -15.94 -9.97 -6.09
CA ILE A 61 -14.96 -11.05 -6.28
C ILE A 61 -15.68 -12.39 -6.51
N GLN A 62 -16.65 -12.74 -5.64
CA GLN A 62 -17.39 -14.00 -5.78
C GLN A 62 -18.11 -14.10 -7.14
N SER A 63 -18.61 -12.99 -7.66
CA SER A 63 -19.23 -12.94 -8.99
C SER A 63 -18.25 -13.30 -10.12
N VAL A 64 -16.99 -12.83 -10.04
CA VAL A 64 -15.96 -13.16 -11.03
C VAL A 64 -15.41 -14.58 -10.83
N VAL A 65 -15.36 -15.08 -9.58
CA VAL A 65 -15.05 -16.49 -9.29
C VAL A 65 -16.07 -17.42 -9.94
N ASN A 66 -17.35 -17.08 -9.88
CA ASN A 66 -18.41 -17.88 -10.54
C ASN A 66 -18.24 -17.91 -12.07
N ASP A 67 -17.87 -16.78 -12.69
CA ASP A 67 -17.58 -16.72 -14.14
C ASP A 67 -16.35 -17.59 -14.50
N PHE A 68 -15.32 -17.55 -13.64
CA PHE A 68 -14.14 -18.40 -13.80
C PHE A 68 -14.52 -19.89 -13.74
N GLU A 69 -15.26 -20.31 -12.71
CA GLU A 69 -15.69 -21.71 -12.56
C GLU A 69 -16.57 -22.19 -13.72
N ALA A 70 -17.43 -21.31 -14.24
CA ALA A 70 -18.25 -21.61 -15.42
C ALA A 70 -17.39 -21.89 -16.67
N SER A 71 -16.30 -21.16 -16.86
CA SER A 71 -15.36 -21.33 -17.96
C SER A 71 -14.30 -22.42 -17.71
N HIS A 72 -14.07 -22.78 -16.47
CA HIS A 72 -13.08 -23.78 -16.03
C HIS A 72 -13.70 -24.85 -15.13
N PRO A 73 -14.63 -25.68 -15.64
CA PRO A 73 -15.48 -26.56 -14.82
C PRO A 73 -14.73 -27.65 -14.04
N LYS A 74 -13.43 -27.87 -14.36
CA LYS A 74 -12.55 -28.81 -13.65
C LYS A 74 -11.82 -28.17 -12.45
N ILE A 75 -11.96 -26.86 -12.24
CA ILE A 75 -11.37 -26.14 -11.09
C ILE A 75 -12.50 -25.65 -10.20
N LYS A 76 -12.36 -25.85 -8.90
CA LYS A 76 -13.26 -25.32 -7.88
C LYS A 76 -12.50 -24.38 -6.95
N VAL A 77 -13.07 -23.22 -6.66
CA VAL A 77 -12.47 -22.18 -5.84
C VAL A 77 -13.27 -21.98 -4.56
N THR A 78 -12.67 -22.32 -3.43
CA THR A 78 -13.25 -22.00 -2.12
C THR A 78 -12.72 -20.64 -1.66
N VAL A 79 -13.59 -19.65 -1.67
CA VAL A 79 -13.23 -18.27 -1.27
C VAL A 79 -13.31 -18.12 0.24
N LYS A 80 -12.36 -17.37 0.82
CA LYS A 80 -12.33 -16.94 2.21
C LYS A 80 -12.04 -15.45 2.25
N ASP A 81 -13.02 -14.66 2.61
CA ASP A 81 -12.93 -13.21 2.73
C ASP A 81 -12.43 -12.76 4.11
N GLY A 82 -12.16 -11.45 4.27
CA GLY A 82 -11.71 -10.86 5.53
C GLY A 82 -10.40 -11.45 6.07
N GLN A 83 -9.53 -11.94 5.19
CA GLN A 83 -8.23 -12.52 5.53
C GLN A 83 -7.13 -11.48 5.25
N ASP A 84 -6.62 -10.85 6.30
CA ASP A 84 -5.52 -9.90 6.22
C ASP A 84 -4.15 -10.58 6.00
N ASP A 85 -3.14 -9.76 5.71
CA ASP A 85 -1.78 -10.24 5.42
C ASP A 85 -1.13 -10.92 6.62
N ASP A 86 -1.47 -10.53 7.85
CA ASP A 86 -0.93 -11.15 9.06
C ASP A 86 -1.45 -12.57 9.21
N LYS A 87 -2.75 -12.79 9.05
CA LYS A 87 -3.36 -14.14 9.08
C LYS A 87 -2.79 -15.01 7.98
N MET A 88 -2.64 -14.46 6.78
CA MET A 88 -2.07 -15.19 5.63
C MET A 88 -0.61 -15.55 5.90
N THR A 89 0.20 -14.62 6.39
CA THR A 89 1.62 -14.84 6.72
C THR A 89 1.78 -15.92 7.78
N GLN A 90 1.00 -15.85 8.87
CA GLN A 90 1.03 -16.84 9.95
C GLN A 90 0.62 -18.23 9.46
N ALA A 91 -0.43 -18.32 8.64
CA ALA A 91 -0.90 -19.59 8.10
C ALA A 91 0.14 -20.23 7.16
N ILE A 92 0.77 -19.45 6.28
CA ILE A 92 1.84 -19.95 5.39
C ILE A 92 3.06 -20.39 6.19
N ALA A 93 3.46 -19.64 7.22
CA ALA A 93 4.58 -19.99 8.09
C ALA A 93 4.33 -21.28 8.87
N ALA A 94 3.09 -21.55 9.28
CA ALA A 94 2.67 -22.78 9.94
C ALA A 94 2.56 -23.99 8.98
N GLY A 95 2.85 -23.82 7.69
CA GLY A 95 2.78 -24.88 6.68
C GLY A 95 1.36 -25.12 6.12
N GLY A 96 0.41 -24.25 6.46
CA GLY A 96 -0.95 -24.18 5.92
C GLY A 96 -1.12 -22.99 4.98
N GLY A 97 -2.28 -22.35 5.05
CA GLY A 97 -2.59 -21.17 4.24
C GLY A 97 -3.34 -21.52 2.95
N PRO A 98 -3.70 -20.47 2.17
CA PRO A 98 -4.45 -20.67 0.92
C PRO A 98 -3.56 -21.23 -0.20
N ASP A 99 -4.18 -21.77 -1.26
CA ASP A 99 -3.48 -22.01 -2.52
C ASP A 99 -3.15 -20.68 -3.21
N VAL A 100 -4.11 -19.74 -3.20
CA VAL A 100 -3.99 -18.39 -3.76
C VAL A 100 -4.24 -17.37 -2.66
N GLY A 101 -3.30 -16.45 -2.46
CA GLY A 101 -3.42 -15.34 -1.53
C GLY A 101 -3.49 -14.01 -2.27
N LEU A 102 -4.37 -13.11 -1.84
CA LEU A 102 -4.48 -11.73 -2.28
C LEU A 102 -4.17 -10.80 -1.11
N SER A 103 -3.11 -10.00 -1.28
CA SER A 103 -2.71 -8.97 -0.33
C SER A 103 -3.26 -7.61 -0.73
N PHE A 104 -3.58 -6.77 0.27
CA PHE A 104 -3.95 -5.37 0.05
C PHE A 104 -2.73 -4.47 -0.19
N SER A 105 -1.51 -4.97 0.05
CA SER A 105 -0.30 -4.15 -0.01
C SER A 105 0.76 -4.75 -0.94
N THR A 106 1.41 -3.88 -1.70
CA THR A 106 2.61 -4.23 -2.48
C THR A 106 3.85 -4.42 -1.60
N ASP A 107 3.80 -3.99 -0.35
CA ASP A 107 4.95 -3.97 0.57
C ASP A 107 5.42 -5.36 0.99
N ILE A 108 4.50 -6.35 0.96
CA ILE A 108 4.85 -7.74 1.27
C ILE A 108 5.68 -8.42 0.17
N VAL A 109 5.67 -7.86 -1.06
CA VAL A 109 6.25 -8.53 -2.25
C VAL A 109 7.72 -8.86 -2.05
N GLY A 110 8.52 -7.92 -1.56
CA GLY A 110 9.94 -8.18 -1.31
C GLY A 110 10.16 -9.34 -0.34
N LYS A 111 9.52 -9.28 0.82
CA LYS A 111 9.63 -10.31 1.88
C LYS A 111 9.12 -11.68 1.42
N PHE A 112 7.99 -11.72 0.73
CA PHE A 112 7.36 -12.98 0.30
C PHE A 112 8.12 -13.63 -0.86
N CYS A 113 8.64 -12.82 -1.80
CA CYS A 113 9.49 -13.32 -2.87
C CYS A 113 10.83 -13.85 -2.33
N GLN A 114 11.45 -13.15 -1.41
CA GLN A 114 12.75 -13.51 -0.85
C GLN A 114 12.66 -14.77 0.01
N SER A 115 11.67 -14.85 0.90
CA SER A 115 11.47 -16.03 1.76
C SER A 115 10.92 -17.26 1.02
N GLY A 116 10.46 -17.08 -0.22
CA GLY A 116 9.75 -18.10 -0.98
C GLY A 116 8.41 -18.48 -0.35
N ALA A 117 7.79 -17.61 0.44
CA ALA A 117 6.44 -17.80 0.96
C ALA A 117 5.43 -17.90 -0.18
N TRP A 118 5.64 -17.12 -1.22
CA TRP A 118 4.96 -17.24 -2.51
C TRP A 118 5.90 -17.80 -3.57
N GLN A 119 5.34 -18.60 -4.48
CA GLN A 119 6.08 -19.25 -5.56
C GLN A 119 6.51 -18.22 -6.61
N ASP A 120 7.67 -18.48 -7.26
CA ASP A 120 8.08 -17.73 -8.44
C ASP A 120 7.14 -18.04 -9.62
N LEU A 121 6.40 -17.04 -10.09
CA LEU A 121 5.46 -17.14 -11.21
C LEU A 121 6.15 -16.99 -12.57
N THR A 122 7.43 -16.59 -12.61
CA THR A 122 8.18 -16.37 -13.87
C THR A 122 8.10 -17.56 -14.84
N PRO A 123 8.21 -18.82 -14.39
CA PRO A 123 8.09 -19.97 -15.29
C PRO A 123 6.68 -20.12 -15.91
N TYR A 124 5.63 -19.85 -15.14
CA TYR A 124 4.24 -19.88 -15.66
C TYR A 124 4.01 -18.77 -16.69
N ILE A 125 4.47 -17.55 -16.36
CA ILE A 125 4.39 -16.36 -17.24
C ILE A 125 5.07 -16.64 -18.59
N LYS A 126 6.27 -17.24 -18.55
CA LYS A 126 7.02 -17.62 -19.77
C LYS A 126 6.31 -18.72 -20.56
N ARG A 127 5.84 -19.78 -19.89
CA ARG A 127 5.13 -20.91 -20.52
C ARG A 127 3.89 -20.43 -21.28
N ASP A 128 3.09 -19.61 -20.62
CA ASP A 128 1.79 -19.16 -21.16
C ASP A 128 1.90 -17.86 -21.97
N LYS A 129 3.15 -17.35 -22.15
CA LYS A 129 3.45 -16.13 -22.96
C LYS A 129 2.61 -14.92 -22.53
N ILE A 130 2.49 -14.72 -21.22
CA ILE A 130 1.74 -13.57 -20.71
C ILE A 130 2.35 -12.27 -21.22
N ASN A 131 1.48 -11.40 -21.77
CA ASN A 131 1.90 -10.11 -22.30
C ASN A 131 2.11 -9.09 -21.16
N LEU A 132 3.30 -9.06 -20.59
CA LEU A 132 3.63 -8.08 -19.55
C LEU A 132 3.69 -6.63 -20.06
N SER A 133 3.80 -6.39 -21.38
CA SER A 133 3.78 -5.03 -21.93
C SER A 133 2.40 -4.38 -21.92
N ASP A 134 1.35 -5.15 -21.60
CA ASP A 134 0.01 -4.62 -21.36
C ASP A 134 -0.16 -4.07 -19.92
N ILE A 135 0.87 -4.17 -19.09
CA ILE A 135 0.86 -3.70 -17.70
C ILE A 135 1.71 -2.44 -17.58
N PRO A 136 1.22 -1.34 -16.99
CA PRO A 136 2.02 -0.13 -16.74
C PRO A 136 3.32 -0.42 -15.97
N THR A 137 4.40 0.25 -16.34
CA THR A 137 5.74 0.02 -15.73
C THR A 137 5.75 0.14 -14.20
N PRO A 138 5.11 1.14 -13.56
CA PRO A 138 5.06 1.22 -12.11
C PRO A 138 4.40 -0.01 -11.47
N VAL A 139 3.33 -0.53 -12.10
CA VAL A 139 2.62 -1.73 -11.66
C VAL A 139 3.52 -2.98 -11.80
N LEU A 140 4.28 -3.08 -12.89
CA LEU A 140 5.26 -4.16 -13.05
C LEU A 140 6.35 -4.11 -11.98
N ASN A 141 6.77 -2.91 -11.59
CA ASN A 141 7.86 -2.73 -10.63
C ASN A 141 7.50 -3.27 -9.24
N TYR A 142 6.30 -2.99 -8.74
CA TYR A 142 5.92 -3.45 -7.41
C TYR A 142 5.55 -4.94 -7.33
N THR A 143 5.40 -5.64 -8.46
CA THR A 143 5.05 -7.08 -8.47
C THR A 143 6.24 -8.02 -8.56
N GLN A 144 7.46 -7.53 -8.41
CA GLN A 144 8.69 -8.33 -8.48
C GLN A 144 9.71 -7.89 -7.42
N PHE A 145 10.62 -8.78 -7.09
CA PHE A 145 11.75 -8.49 -6.23
C PHE A 145 12.98 -9.34 -6.66
N ASN A 146 14.15 -8.71 -6.77
CA ASN A 146 15.42 -9.34 -7.16
C ASN A 146 15.30 -10.22 -8.41
N GLY A 147 14.60 -9.72 -9.43
CA GLY A 147 14.42 -10.43 -10.72
C GLY A 147 13.43 -11.60 -10.68
N LYS A 148 12.79 -11.88 -9.55
CA LYS A 148 11.72 -12.87 -9.41
C LYS A 148 10.37 -12.18 -9.37
N ARG A 149 9.42 -12.73 -10.10
CA ARG A 149 8.02 -12.29 -10.04
C ARG A 149 7.20 -13.34 -9.29
N CYS A 150 6.94 -13.11 -8.02
CA CYS A 150 6.15 -14.01 -7.18
C CYS A 150 4.70 -13.56 -7.04
N THR A 151 4.33 -12.45 -7.68
CA THR A 151 2.98 -11.92 -7.71
C THR A 151 2.58 -11.46 -9.10
N MET A 152 1.27 -11.46 -9.35
CA MET A 152 0.65 -10.68 -10.42
C MET A 152 -0.14 -9.53 -9.81
N PRO A 153 -0.30 -8.40 -10.52
CA PRO A 153 -1.13 -7.31 -10.03
C PRO A 153 -2.60 -7.66 -10.20
N PHE A 154 -3.38 -7.49 -9.13
CA PHE A 154 -4.83 -7.76 -9.16
C PHE A 154 -5.60 -6.50 -9.58
N LEU A 155 -5.65 -5.49 -8.71
CA LEU A 155 -6.13 -4.16 -9.01
C LEU A 155 -5.13 -3.15 -8.47
N ASN A 156 -5.22 -1.92 -8.94
CA ASN A 156 -4.31 -0.84 -8.61
C ASN A 156 -5.05 0.20 -7.77
N ASP A 157 -4.34 0.76 -6.79
CA ASP A 157 -4.81 1.87 -5.98
C ASP A 157 -4.08 3.12 -6.42
N ALA A 158 -4.81 4.17 -6.80
CA ALA A 158 -4.27 5.45 -7.22
C ALA A 158 -4.74 6.55 -6.26
N TYR A 159 -3.87 7.49 -5.97
CA TYR A 159 -4.15 8.53 -4.99
C TYR A 159 -4.31 9.88 -5.65
N GLY A 160 -5.32 10.62 -5.19
CA GLY A 160 -5.64 11.97 -5.64
C GLY A 160 -6.15 12.84 -4.50
N ILE A 161 -6.46 14.10 -4.79
CA ILE A 161 -7.12 14.96 -3.84
C ILE A 161 -8.62 15.04 -4.14
N TYR A 162 -9.41 14.90 -3.09
CA TYR A 162 -10.83 15.22 -3.06
C TYR A 162 -10.99 16.64 -2.54
N TYR A 163 -11.77 17.46 -3.21
CA TYR A 163 -12.03 18.85 -2.78
C TYR A 163 -13.51 19.14 -2.71
N ASN A 164 -13.93 19.85 -1.66
CA ASN A 164 -15.31 20.26 -1.44
C ASN A 164 -15.64 21.49 -2.29
N LYS A 165 -16.41 21.30 -3.36
CA LYS A 165 -16.77 22.36 -4.32
C LYS A 165 -17.51 23.53 -3.68
N THR A 166 -18.40 23.23 -2.71
CA THR A 166 -19.14 24.25 -1.98
C THR A 166 -18.21 25.16 -1.18
N MET A 167 -17.19 24.57 -0.50
CA MET A 167 -16.21 25.33 0.27
C MET A 167 -15.28 26.14 -0.65
N PHE A 168 -14.88 25.57 -1.79
CA PHE A 168 -14.06 26.24 -2.80
C PHE A 168 -14.79 27.46 -3.37
N ALA A 169 -16.06 27.30 -3.79
CA ALA A 169 -16.87 28.39 -4.29
C ALA A 169 -17.06 29.51 -3.24
N ALA A 170 -17.33 29.15 -1.99
CA ALA A 170 -17.46 30.12 -0.89
C ALA A 170 -16.16 30.87 -0.59
N ALA A 171 -15.00 30.27 -0.86
CA ALA A 171 -13.70 30.90 -0.72
C ALA A 171 -13.23 31.62 -2.00
N GLY A 172 -14.00 31.56 -3.11
CA GLY A 172 -13.60 32.12 -4.41
C GLY A 172 -12.35 31.45 -4.99
N ILE A 173 -12.26 30.11 -4.84
CA ILE A 173 -11.24 29.27 -5.47
C ILE A 173 -11.91 28.57 -6.64
N ALA A 174 -11.39 28.80 -7.86
CA ALA A 174 -11.99 28.28 -9.09
C ALA A 174 -11.58 26.83 -9.39
N ASP A 175 -10.31 26.50 -9.19
CA ASP A 175 -9.70 25.23 -9.56
C ASP A 175 -8.97 24.59 -8.38
N PRO A 176 -8.85 23.24 -8.34
CA PRO A 176 -8.04 22.57 -7.34
C PRO A 176 -6.54 22.90 -7.53
N PRO A 177 -5.74 22.85 -6.44
CA PRO A 177 -4.32 23.20 -6.49
C PRO A 177 -3.54 22.20 -7.36
N LYS A 178 -2.60 22.72 -8.16
CA LYS A 178 -1.69 21.93 -9.01
C LYS A 178 -0.27 21.85 -8.44
N THR A 179 0.05 22.76 -7.53
CA THR A 179 1.35 22.79 -6.85
C THR A 179 1.19 22.70 -5.34
N LEU A 180 2.23 22.24 -4.65
CA LEU A 180 2.27 22.19 -3.19
C LEU A 180 2.12 23.59 -2.55
N ASP A 181 2.61 24.63 -3.23
CA ASP A 181 2.46 26.01 -2.78
C ASP A 181 1.00 26.48 -2.90
N GLU A 182 0.32 26.12 -4.01
CA GLU A 182 -1.11 26.39 -4.16
C GLU A 182 -1.92 25.62 -3.12
N LEU A 183 -1.60 24.34 -2.86
CA LEU A 183 -2.26 23.57 -1.80
C LEU A 183 -2.10 24.25 -0.44
N ALA A 184 -0.90 24.71 -0.10
CA ALA A 184 -0.67 25.43 1.16
C ALA A 184 -1.42 26.76 1.25
N ALA A 185 -1.53 27.50 0.14
CA ALA A 185 -2.29 28.73 0.07
C ALA A 185 -3.80 28.50 0.21
N ASP A 186 -4.34 27.52 -0.53
CA ASP A 186 -5.75 27.15 -0.47
C ASP A 186 -6.12 26.56 0.88
N ALA A 187 -5.25 25.74 1.48
CA ALA A 187 -5.43 25.24 2.83
C ALA A 187 -5.66 26.36 3.84
N LYS A 188 -4.82 27.40 3.79
CA LYS A 188 -4.96 28.58 4.67
C LYS A 188 -6.24 29.37 4.39
N LYS A 189 -6.61 29.55 3.11
CA LYS A 189 -7.79 30.30 2.69
C LYS A 189 -9.11 29.59 3.05
N LEU A 190 -9.14 28.27 3.01
CA LEU A 190 -10.30 27.43 3.31
C LEU A 190 -10.48 27.20 4.82
N THR A 191 -9.42 27.38 5.61
CA THR A 191 -9.45 27.10 7.05
C THR A 191 -10.35 28.10 7.79
N LYS A 192 -11.15 27.56 8.71
CA LYS A 192 -12.00 28.34 9.61
C LYS A 192 -11.68 27.99 11.06
N PHE A 193 -11.52 29.00 11.89
CA PHE A 193 -11.29 28.84 13.31
C PHE A 193 -12.55 29.18 14.12
N ASN A 194 -12.70 28.55 15.27
CA ASN A 194 -13.67 28.94 16.28
C ASN A 194 -13.22 30.20 17.02
N PRO A 195 -14.11 30.88 17.77
CA PRO A 195 -13.73 32.08 18.55
C PRO A 195 -12.62 31.83 19.58
N ASP A 196 -12.46 30.58 20.05
CA ASP A 196 -11.40 30.17 20.98
C ASP A 196 -10.07 29.86 20.29
N GLY A 197 -10.01 30.02 18.97
CA GLY A 197 -8.83 29.74 18.15
C GLY A 197 -8.58 28.26 17.83
N SER A 198 -9.50 27.36 18.22
CA SER A 198 -9.47 25.97 17.77
C SER A 198 -9.90 25.86 16.30
N ILE A 199 -9.47 24.79 15.62
CA ILE A 199 -9.83 24.56 14.21
C ILE A 199 -11.30 24.09 14.16
N LYS A 200 -12.11 24.78 13.35
CA LYS A 200 -13.48 24.36 13.02
C LYS A 200 -13.55 23.57 11.73
N VAL A 201 -12.85 24.04 10.70
CA VAL A 201 -12.66 23.39 9.41
C VAL A 201 -11.20 23.60 9.03
N ALA A 202 -10.49 22.54 8.69
CA ALA A 202 -9.17 22.68 8.08
C ALA A 202 -9.31 22.67 6.56
N GLY A 203 -8.59 23.57 5.89
CA GLY A 203 -8.51 23.54 4.43
C GLY A 203 -7.83 22.29 3.93
N TRP A 204 -6.75 21.89 4.61
CA TRP A 204 -5.99 20.65 4.43
C TRP A 204 -5.39 20.28 5.78
N ASP A 205 -5.35 19.01 6.12
CA ASP A 205 -4.61 18.51 7.27
C ASP A 205 -3.18 18.15 6.84
N PRO A 206 -2.15 18.85 7.32
CA PRO A 206 -0.77 18.59 6.93
C PRO A 206 -0.08 17.49 7.72
N LEU A 207 -0.72 16.91 8.75
CA LEU A 207 -0.09 15.84 9.52
C LEU A 207 -0.03 14.55 8.69
N PHE A 208 1.17 14.00 8.58
CA PHE A 208 1.35 12.66 8.05
C PHE A 208 1.02 11.64 9.15
N GLY A 209 0.33 10.58 8.78
CA GLY A 209 -0.21 9.57 9.69
C GLY A 209 -1.73 9.63 9.86
N GLN A 210 -2.41 10.63 9.24
CA GLN A 210 -3.85 10.76 9.26
C GLN A 210 -4.46 10.24 7.96
N TYR A 211 -5.36 9.25 8.04
CA TYR A 211 -5.93 8.56 6.89
C TYR A 211 -4.82 8.18 5.88
N GLU A 212 -4.97 8.58 4.63
CA GLU A 212 -4.00 8.30 3.57
C GLU A 212 -2.83 9.30 3.51
N ASN A 213 -2.80 10.33 4.39
CA ASN A 213 -1.67 11.27 4.43
C ASN A 213 -0.42 10.57 4.97
N SER A 214 0.57 10.36 4.12
CA SER A 214 1.84 9.75 4.49
C SER A 214 3.01 10.30 3.66
N ALA A 215 4.21 10.19 4.21
CA ALA A 215 5.43 10.53 3.46
C ALA A 215 5.55 9.71 2.16
N SER A 216 5.08 8.44 2.16
CA SER A 216 5.11 7.57 0.99
C SER A 216 4.26 8.11 -0.14
N HIS A 217 3.04 8.54 0.17
CA HIS A 217 2.11 9.04 -0.84
C HIS A 217 2.55 10.40 -1.41
N PHE A 218 3.28 11.20 -0.63
CA PHE A 218 3.80 12.50 -1.08
C PHE A 218 5.19 12.44 -1.74
N ALA A 219 5.96 11.36 -1.56
CA ALA A 219 7.29 11.24 -2.14
C ALA A 219 7.34 11.53 -3.66
N PRO A 220 6.39 11.01 -4.49
CA PRO A 220 6.36 11.31 -5.92
C PRO A 220 6.12 12.78 -6.24
N MET A 221 5.46 13.53 -5.38
CA MET A 221 5.11 14.94 -5.59
C MET A 221 6.36 15.82 -5.65
N VAL A 222 7.40 15.45 -4.92
CA VAL A 222 8.72 16.10 -4.90
C VAL A 222 9.78 15.28 -5.64
N GLY A 223 9.45 14.09 -6.12
CA GLY A 223 10.36 13.16 -6.78
C GLY A 223 11.37 12.50 -5.85
N ALA A 224 11.04 12.41 -4.56
CA ALA A 224 11.91 11.80 -3.56
C ALA A 224 12.09 10.30 -3.82
N LYS A 225 13.34 9.84 -3.71
CA LYS A 225 13.70 8.43 -3.86
C LYS A 225 13.85 7.77 -2.49
N TRP A 226 13.24 6.62 -2.34
CA TRP A 226 13.38 5.78 -1.16
C TRP A 226 14.72 5.05 -1.12
N LEU A 227 15.05 4.40 -2.23
CA LEU A 227 16.22 3.58 -2.38
C LEU A 227 17.06 4.06 -3.57
N THR A 228 18.35 3.87 -3.48
CA THR A 228 19.31 4.01 -4.57
C THR A 228 19.27 2.79 -5.50
N ASP A 229 19.89 2.86 -6.67
CA ASP A 229 19.92 1.76 -7.63
C ASP A 229 20.63 0.50 -7.07
N ASP A 230 21.54 0.66 -6.08
CA ASP A 230 22.20 -0.44 -5.37
C ASP A 230 21.43 -0.92 -4.13
N GLY A 231 20.18 -0.48 -3.96
CA GLY A 231 19.26 -0.95 -2.92
C GLY A 231 19.50 -0.39 -1.53
N LYS A 232 20.31 0.67 -1.39
CA LYS A 232 20.50 1.38 -0.13
C LYS A 232 19.46 2.48 0.03
N SER A 233 19.24 2.93 1.27
CA SER A 233 18.40 4.09 1.54
C SER A 233 18.95 5.35 0.85
N ALA A 234 18.05 6.13 0.25
CA ALA A 234 18.36 7.45 -0.32
C ALA A 234 17.83 8.60 0.53
N ILE A 235 17.21 8.30 1.66
CA ILE A 235 16.46 9.27 2.48
C ILE A 235 17.38 10.39 3.01
N GLY A 236 18.58 10.06 3.42
CA GLY A 236 19.56 11.02 3.93
C GLY A 236 20.31 11.78 2.86
N THR A 237 20.29 11.30 1.61
CA THR A 237 21.09 11.85 0.50
C THR A 237 20.28 12.55 -0.58
N ASP A 238 18.99 12.22 -0.71
CA ASP A 238 18.10 12.87 -1.68
C ASP A 238 17.48 14.15 -1.06
N PRO A 239 17.80 15.34 -1.61
CA PRO A 239 17.30 16.63 -1.08
C PRO A 239 15.78 16.77 -1.16
N ALA A 240 15.11 16.00 -2.00
CA ALA A 240 13.65 16.03 -2.14
C ALA A 240 12.93 15.66 -0.84
N TRP A 241 13.51 14.81 0.01
CA TRP A 241 12.96 14.52 1.34
C TRP A 241 12.99 15.73 2.26
N GLN A 242 14.08 16.53 2.24
CA GLN A 242 14.14 17.78 3.01
C GLN A 242 13.13 18.81 2.49
N GLN A 243 12.97 18.90 1.17
CA GLN A 243 11.97 19.75 0.53
C GLN A 243 10.55 19.41 1.02
N LEU A 244 10.16 18.13 0.92
CA LEU A 244 8.85 17.67 1.35
C LEU A 244 8.58 17.95 2.82
N LEU A 245 9.48 17.50 3.69
CA LEU A 245 9.27 17.62 5.13
C LEU A 245 9.35 19.08 5.62
N THR A 246 10.13 19.92 4.95
CA THR A 246 10.15 21.36 5.25
C THR A 246 8.82 22.03 4.85
N TRP A 247 8.32 21.73 3.65
CA TRP A 247 7.01 22.22 3.20
C TRP A 247 5.89 21.77 4.15
N GLN A 248 5.84 20.50 4.49
CA GLN A 248 4.86 19.94 5.43
C GLN A 248 4.92 20.65 6.80
N LYS A 249 6.13 20.79 7.36
CA LYS A 249 6.33 21.41 8.67
C LYS A 249 5.93 22.89 8.70
N GLN A 250 6.16 23.64 7.63
CA GLN A 250 5.72 25.03 7.55
C GLN A 250 4.19 25.16 7.68
N LEU A 251 3.45 24.24 7.12
CA LEU A 251 2.00 24.23 7.24
C LEU A 251 1.55 23.74 8.62
N VAL A 252 2.19 22.71 9.17
CA VAL A 252 1.96 22.25 10.56
C VAL A 252 2.21 23.42 11.56
N ASP A 253 3.28 24.18 11.39
CA ASP A 253 3.58 25.31 12.26
C ASP A 253 2.59 26.46 12.14
N TRP A 254 2.05 26.68 10.94
CA TRP A 254 1.01 27.68 10.72
C TRP A 254 -0.28 27.37 11.49
N TYR A 255 -0.72 26.10 11.49
CA TYR A 255 -1.87 25.65 12.28
C TYR A 255 -1.56 25.55 13.78
N GLY A 256 -0.35 25.11 14.10
CA GLY A 256 0.10 24.67 15.41
C GLY A 256 -0.17 23.18 15.66
N TYR A 257 0.89 22.41 15.85
CA TYR A 257 0.83 20.92 16.01
C TYR A 257 -0.23 20.48 17.04
N ALA A 258 -0.24 21.08 18.24
CA ALA A 258 -1.22 20.73 19.28
C ALA A 258 -2.68 21.03 18.91
N LYS A 259 -2.92 22.03 18.02
CA LYS A 259 -4.28 22.30 17.53
C LYS A 259 -4.71 21.28 16.48
N LEU A 260 -3.78 20.86 15.60
CA LEU A 260 -4.04 19.81 14.61
C LEU A 260 -4.34 18.48 15.28
N THR A 261 -3.49 18.01 16.20
CA THR A 261 -3.72 16.75 16.90
C THR A 261 -5.03 16.71 17.71
N LYS A 262 -5.41 17.86 18.32
CA LYS A 262 -6.72 18.00 18.96
C LYS A 262 -7.87 17.96 17.96
N PHE A 263 -7.68 18.51 16.78
CA PHE A 263 -8.68 18.53 15.72
C PHE A 263 -8.86 17.12 15.12
N GLU A 264 -7.76 16.40 14.82
CA GLU A 264 -7.79 15.01 14.36
C GLU A 264 -8.49 14.05 15.34
N ALA A 265 -8.33 14.27 16.65
CA ALA A 265 -9.03 13.49 17.66
C ALA A 265 -10.56 13.59 17.57
N SER A 266 -11.09 14.52 16.77
CA SER A 266 -12.51 14.67 16.47
C SER A 266 -12.95 13.94 15.21
N PHE A 267 -12.03 13.36 14.43
CA PHE A 267 -12.33 12.68 13.19
C PHE A 267 -13.04 11.34 13.47
N GLY A 268 -13.90 10.96 12.56
CA GLY A 268 -14.47 9.62 12.57
C GLY A 268 -13.57 8.60 11.92
N ASP A 269 -14.03 7.37 11.87
CA ASP A 269 -13.36 6.31 11.15
C ASP A 269 -13.26 6.64 9.66
N GLU A 270 -12.15 6.29 9.04
CA GLU A 270 -11.89 6.58 7.63
C GLU A 270 -13.00 6.03 6.72
N PHE A 271 -13.39 4.78 6.95
CA PHE A 271 -14.41 4.08 6.15
C PHE A 271 -15.82 4.18 6.77
N SER A 272 -16.20 5.38 7.23
CA SER A 272 -17.53 5.64 7.78
C SER A 272 -18.07 6.99 7.31
N ALA A 273 -19.40 7.18 7.42
CA ALA A 273 -20.06 8.46 7.17
C ALA A 273 -19.56 9.61 8.07
N GLN A 274 -18.75 9.31 9.09
CA GLN A 274 -18.08 10.28 9.96
C GLN A 274 -16.69 10.65 9.48
N ASN A 275 -16.23 10.16 8.30
CA ASN A 275 -15.01 10.59 7.67
C ASN A 275 -14.91 12.12 7.65
N ALA A 276 -13.75 12.66 8.00
CA ALA A 276 -13.58 14.10 8.21
C ALA A 276 -13.92 14.96 6.96
N PHE A 277 -13.66 14.44 5.76
CA PHE A 277 -14.03 15.11 4.51
C PHE A 277 -15.55 15.07 4.28
N GLU A 278 -16.17 13.92 4.42
CA GLU A 278 -17.61 13.75 4.25
C GLU A 278 -18.41 14.51 5.30
N ALA A 279 -17.90 14.56 6.53
CA ALA A 279 -18.47 15.36 7.62
C ALA A 279 -18.23 16.88 7.49
N GLY A 280 -17.52 17.32 6.43
CA GLY A 280 -17.24 18.72 6.17
C GLY A 280 -16.24 19.37 7.14
N LYS A 281 -15.40 18.57 7.81
CA LYS A 281 -14.29 19.06 8.64
C LYS A 281 -13.04 19.37 7.83
N LEU A 282 -12.82 18.67 6.71
CA LEU A 282 -11.76 18.92 5.76
C LEU A 282 -12.33 19.49 4.46
N ALA A 283 -11.71 20.53 3.90
CA ALA A 283 -12.08 21.07 2.60
C ALA A 283 -11.37 20.35 1.45
N ILE A 284 -10.14 19.87 1.69
CA ILE A 284 -9.34 19.05 0.79
C ILE A 284 -8.89 17.83 1.60
N ASN A 285 -9.00 16.64 0.99
CA ASN A 285 -8.51 15.38 1.55
C ASN A 285 -7.76 14.59 0.48
N MET A 286 -6.67 13.92 0.84
CA MET A 286 -6.06 12.91 -0.02
C MET A 286 -6.71 11.57 0.26
N ASP A 287 -7.05 10.85 -0.81
CA ASP A 287 -7.65 9.53 -0.70
C ASP A 287 -7.49 8.74 -2.01
N GLY A 288 -7.74 7.45 -1.96
CA GLY A 288 -7.79 6.60 -3.13
C GLY A 288 -9.15 6.64 -3.85
N GLU A 289 -9.24 5.96 -4.98
CA GLU A 289 -10.46 5.90 -5.80
C GLU A 289 -11.63 5.21 -5.10
N TRP A 290 -11.38 4.34 -4.13
CA TRP A 290 -12.40 3.66 -3.33
C TRP A 290 -13.28 4.63 -2.52
N ARG A 291 -12.76 5.84 -2.20
CA ARG A 291 -13.56 6.87 -1.51
C ARG A 291 -14.81 7.26 -2.29
N ILE A 292 -14.79 7.16 -3.63
CA ILE A 292 -16.00 7.38 -4.46
C ILE A 292 -17.11 6.41 -4.04
N ALA A 293 -16.77 5.14 -3.85
CA ALA A 293 -17.73 4.13 -3.43
C ALA A 293 -18.21 4.33 -1.99
N SER A 294 -17.31 4.75 -1.07
CA SER A 294 -17.66 5.07 0.32
C SER A 294 -18.68 6.22 0.38
N ILE A 295 -18.37 7.35 -0.30
CA ILE A 295 -19.27 8.51 -0.38
C ILE A 295 -20.66 8.11 -0.92
N GLN A 296 -20.69 7.21 -1.91
CA GLN A 296 -21.96 6.70 -2.48
C GLN A 296 -22.69 5.80 -1.49
N ALA A 297 -21.99 4.90 -0.81
CA ALA A 297 -22.57 3.96 0.16
C ALA A 297 -23.08 4.67 1.42
N ASP A 298 -22.39 5.70 1.87
CA ASP A 298 -22.75 6.52 3.02
C ASP A 298 -23.85 7.54 2.70
N GLU A 299 -24.30 7.62 1.45
CA GLU A 299 -25.28 8.61 0.96
C GLU A 299 -24.86 10.04 1.32
N SER A 300 -23.58 10.31 1.37
CA SER A 300 -23.02 11.61 1.74
C SER A 300 -23.49 12.71 0.80
N LYS A 301 -23.79 13.88 1.36
CA LYS A 301 -24.25 15.05 0.60
C LYS A 301 -23.12 15.99 0.21
N VAL A 302 -21.87 15.60 0.41
CA VAL A 302 -20.73 16.39 0.01
C VAL A 302 -20.70 16.58 -1.52
N ASP A 303 -20.73 17.83 -1.99
CA ASP A 303 -20.46 18.17 -3.39
C ASP A 303 -18.96 18.25 -3.60
N TYR A 304 -18.39 17.27 -4.29
CA TYR A 304 -16.95 17.11 -4.42
C TYR A 304 -16.48 16.96 -5.86
N GLY A 305 -15.21 17.22 -6.04
CA GLY A 305 -14.45 16.84 -7.22
C GLY A 305 -13.19 16.12 -6.82
N VAL A 306 -12.55 15.46 -7.79
CA VAL A 306 -11.27 14.80 -7.65
C VAL A 306 -10.26 15.47 -8.59
N ALA A 307 -9.02 15.60 -8.16
CA ALA A 307 -7.91 16.06 -8.98
C ALA A 307 -6.63 15.26 -8.66
N PRO A 308 -5.64 15.25 -9.57
CA PRO A 308 -4.33 14.68 -9.27
C PRO A 308 -3.68 15.38 -8.07
N MET A 309 -2.77 14.68 -7.40
CA MET A 309 -1.96 15.27 -6.35
C MET A 309 -1.13 16.47 -6.88
N PRO A 310 -1.05 17.57 -6.11
CA PRO A 310 -0.24 18.72 -6.50
C PRO A 310 1.25 18.40 -6.43
N MET A 311 2.03 18.88 -7.39
CA MET A 311 3.47 18.68 -7.50
C MET A 311 4.26 19.82 -6.84
N SER A 312 5.53 19.60 -6.50
CA SER A 312 6.44 20.69 -6.22
C SER A 312 6.63 21.59 -7.47
N ALA A 313 6.99 22.84 -7.28
CA ALA A 313 7.09 23.81 -8.38
C ALA A 313 8.07 23.38 -9.48
N ASP A 314 9.18 22.77 -9.10
CA ASP A 314 10.19 22.22 -10.02
C ASP A 314 9.72 20.97 -10.78
N ARG A 315 8.62 20.35 -10.32
CA ARG A 315 7.98 19.19 -10.95
C ARG A 315 6.59 19.49 -11.56
N ALA A 316 6.24 20.74 -11.74
CA ALA A 316 4.93 21.14 -12.27
C ALA A 316 4.57 20.44 -13.60
N SER A 317 5.56 20.12 -14.44
CA SER A 317 5.37 19.37 -15.69
C SER A 317 4.93 17.92 -15.51
N ALA A 318 5.09 17.35 -14.30
CA ALA A 318 4.64 16.00 -13.95
C ALA A 318 3.20 15.98 -13.39
N TYR A 319 2.52 17.13 -13.30
CA TYR A 319 1.13 17.17 -12.84
C TYR A 319 0.23 16.24 -13.66
N GLY A 320 -0.61 15.48 -12.99
CA GLY A 320 -1.39 14.38 -13.59
C GLY A 320 -0.77 13.01 -13.37
N SER A 321 0.48 12.92 -12.89
CA SER A 321 1.04 11.71 -12.29
C SER A 321 0.75 11.67 -10.80
N GLY A 322 1.21 10.63 -10.11
CA GLY A 322 1.01 10.52 -8.67
C GLY A 322 1.67 9.30 -8.06
N TYR A 323 1.15 8.92 -6.91
CA TYR A 323 1.48 7.69 -6.22
C TYR A 323 0.47 6.61 -6.56
N ILE A 324 0.96 5.41 -6.79
CA ILE A 324 0.14 4.19 -6.88
C ILE A 324 0.73 3.09 -6.01
N THR A 325 -0.15 2.28 -5.51
CA THR A 325 0.11 0.96 -4.95
C THR A 325 -0.93 0.00 -5.51
N GLY A 326 -1.21 -1.12 -4.86
CA GLY A 326 -2.31 -1.99 -5.30
C GLY A 326 -2.30 -3.33 -4.63
N ASN A 327 -3.25 -4.11 -5.07
CA ASN A 327 -3.46 -5.45 -4.56
C ASN A 327 -2.64 -6.43 -5.39
N VAL A 328 -1.96 -7.34 -4.74
CA VAL A 328 -1.11 -8.35 -5.38
C VAL A 328 -1.56 -9.77 -5.05
N ILE A 329 -1.53 -10.64 -6.04
CA ILE A 329 -2.01 -12.00 -5.93
C ILE A 329 -0.90 -12.99 -6.26
N GLY A 330 -0.77 -14.04 -5.46
CA GLY A 330 0.29 -15.03 -5.61
C GLY A 330 -0.12 -16.44 -5.21
N ILE A 331 0.74 -17.41 -5.54
CA ILE A 331 0.57 -18.82 -5.17
C ILE A 331 1.39 -19.11 -3.92
N SER A 332 0.75 -19.59 -2.86
CA SER A 332 1.47 -19.97 -1.64
C SER A 332 2.40 -21.14 -1.90
N ARG A 333 3.55 -21.16 -1.23
CA ARG A 333 4.54 -22.24 -1.30
C ARG A 333 3.94 -23.62 -1.06
N GLY A 334 2.96 -23.70 -0.16
CA GLY A 334 2.30 -24.95 0.24
C GLY A 334 1.19 -25.45 -0.67
N SER A 335 0.84 -24.70 -1.73
CA SER A 335 -0.26 -25.09 -2.63
C SER A 335 -0.09 -26.50 -3.18
N GLN A 336 -1.13 -27.29 -3.07
CA GLN A 336 -1.16 -28.66 -3.62
C GLN A 336 -1.64 -28.70 -5.07
N ASN A 337 -2.27 -27.61 -5.54
CA ASN A 337 -2.81 -27.47 -6.89
C ASN A 337 -2.29 -26.21 -7.60
N PRO A 338 -0.94 -26.03 -7.72
CA PRO A 338 -0.35 -24.78 -8.23
C PRO A 338 -0.75 -24.47 -9.68
N GLU A 339 -1.03 -25.47 -10.52
CA GLU A 339 -1.52 -25.27 -11.89
C GLU A 339 -2.93 -24.68 -11.91
N ALA A 340 -3.83 -25.20 -11.08
CA ALA A 340 -5.18 -24.65 -10.95
C ALA A 340 -5.15 -23.23 -10.34
N ALA A 341 -4.26 -23.01 -9.37
CA ALA A 341 -4.02 -21.69 -8.78
C ALA A 341 -3.51 -20.69 -9.84
N TRP A 342 -2.58 -21.12 -10.70
CA TRP A 342 -2.08 -20.27 -11.78
C TRP A 342 -3.16 -19.94 -12.81
N GLU A 343 -3.96 -20.90 -13.26
CA GLU A 343 -5.06 -20.64 -14.19
C GLU A 343 -6.06 -19.62 -13.63
N PHE A 344 -6.34 -19.70 -12.33
CA PHE A 344 -7.18 -18.74 -11.64
C PHE A 344 -6.55 -17.33 -11.59
N ILE A 345 -5.28 -17.23 -11.18
CA ILE A 345 -4.55 -15.94 -11.17
C ILE A 345 -4.49 -15.35 -12.58
N LYS A 346 -4.13 -16.15 -13.58
CA LYS A 346 -4.07 -15.74 -14.97
C LYS A 346 -5.40 -15.16 -15.44
N TYR A 347 -6.51 -15.83 -15.14
CA TYR A 347 -7.84 -15.34 -15.48
C TYR A 347 -8.14 -13.99 -14.84
N LEU A 348 -7.89 -13.84 -13.53
CA LEU A 348 -8.17 -12.60 -12.83
C LEU A 348 -7.31 -11.41 -13.29
N THR A 349 -6.08 -11.67 -13.75
CA THR A 349 -5.08 -10.62 -14.01
C THR A 349 -4.80 -10.35 -15.48
N THR A 350 -5.35 -11.16 -16.39
CA THR A 350 -5.13 -10.99 -17.85
C THR A 350 -6.42 -11.03 -18.67
N ASN A 351 -7.55 -11.48 -18.12
CA ASN A 351 -8.83 -11.41 -18.80
C ASN A 351 -9.43 -10.01 -18.62
N THR A 352 -9.52 -9.25 -19.71
CA THR A 352 -9.99 -7.86 -19.70
C THR A 352 -11.38 -7.72 -19.10
N ASP A 353 -12.33 -8.60 -19.46
CA ASP A 353 -13.72 -8.50 -18.98
C ASP A 353 -13.83 -8.82 -17.49
N ALA A 354 -13.09 -9.82 -17.01
CA ALA A 354 -13.01 -10.14 -15.59
C ALA A 354 -12.42 -8.98 -14.78
N MET A 355 -11.32 -8.39 -15.25
CA MET A 355 -10.67 -7.25 -14.61
C MET A 355 -11.57 -6.01 -14.59
N VAL A 356 -12.26 -5.70 -15.69
CA VAL A 356 -13.23 -4.60 -15.76
C VAL A 356 -14.41 -4.81 -14.82
N LYS A 357 -14.91 -6.06 -14.73
CA LYS A 357 -15.99 -6.41 -13.81
C LYS A 357 -15.57 -6.23 -12.35
N LEU A 358 -14.35 -6.65 -11.99
CA LEU A 358 -13.75 -6.41 -10.67
C LEU A 358 -13.60 -4.92 -10.39
N ALA A 359 -12.97 -4.18 -11.31
CA ALA A 359 -12.72 -2.75 -11.17
C ALA A 359 -14.01 -1.95 -10.95
N ASN A 360 -15.07 -2.24 -11.70
CA ASN A 360 -16.37 -1.59 -11.54
C ASN A 360 -17.06 -1.98 -10.21
N GLY A 361 -16.94 -3.24 -9.79
CA GLY A 361 -17.57 -3.75 -8.59
C GLY A 361 -16.88 -3.28 -7.31
N ILE A 362 -15.55 -3.28 -7.29
CA ILE A 362 -14.73 -2.89 -6.15
C ILE A 362 -14.50 -1.36 -6.13
N LYS A 363 -14.48 -0.71 -7.29
CA LYS A 363 -14.09 0.69 -7.51
C LYS A 363 -12.59 0.91 -7.35
N ASN A 364 -11.79 -0.07 -7.77
CA ASN A 364 -10.33 0.07 -7.92
C ASN A 364 -9.92 0.14 -9.39
N VAL A 365 -8.72 0.64 -9.64
CA VAL A 365 -8.20 0.85 -11.00
C VAL A 365 -7.71 -0.47 -11.61
N PRO A 366 -8.04 -0.78 -12.89
CA PRO A 366 -7.47 -1.93 -13.59
C PRO A 366 -5.95 -1.83 -13.75
N THR A 367 -5.29 -2.99 -13.81
CA THR A 367 -3.83 -3.10 -13.90
C THR A 367 -3.29 -3.36 -15.31
N THR A 368 -4.14 -3.39 -16.33
CA THR A 368 -3.71 -3.56 -17.72
C THR A 368 -4.18 -2.40 -18.61
N PHE A 369 -3.38 -2.03 -19.61
CA PHE A 369 -3.77 -1.00 -20.59
C PHE A 369 -5.02 -1.39 -21.37
N SER A 370 -5.21 -2.67 -21.66
CA SER A 370 -6.41 -3.19 -22.32
C SER A 370 -7.66 -2.92 -21.48
N ALA A 371 -7.61 -3.19 -20.17
CA ALA A 371 -8.74 -2.95 -19.28
C ALA A 371 -8.95 -1.44 -19.01
N LEU A 372 -7.86 -0.66 -18.84
CA LEU A 372 -7.93 0.80 -18.68
C LEU A 372 -8.60 1.52 -19.86
N LYS A 373 -8.52 0.95 -21.05
CA LYS A 373 -9.15 1.48 -22.29
C LYS A 373 -10.53 0.89 -22.57
N SER A 374 -11.02 0.00 -21.73
CA SER A 374 -12.30 -0.67 -21.96
C SER A 374 -13.47 0.34 -21.94
N PRO A 375 -14.37 0.31 -22.94
CA PRO A 375 -15.57 1.15 -22.93
C PRO A 375 -16.56 0.76 -21.82
N ASN A 376 -16.38 -0.42 -21.21
CA ASN A 376 -17.22 -0.94 -20.14
C ASN A 376 -16.75 -0.48 -18.73
N LEU A 377 -15.64 0.25 -18.62
CA LEU A 377 -15.24 0.88 -17.35
C LEU A 377 -16.20 2.00 -16.96
N SER A 378 -16.29 2.27 -15.67
CA SER A 378 -17.09 3.34 -15.11
C SER A 378 -16.83 4.68 -15.83
N ALA A 379 -17.92 5.32 -16.23
CA ALA A 379 -17.89 6.63 -16.89
C ALA A 379 -17.81 7.81 -15.89
N ASP A 380 -17.77 7.53 -14.57
CA ASP A 380 -17.69 8.53 -13.51
C ASP A 380 -16.48 9.46 -13.75
N PRO A 381 -16.68 10.80 -13.85
CA PRO A 381 -15.61 11.74 -14.12
C PRO A 381 -14.56 11.79 -13.02
N ASN A 382 -14.93 11.56 -11.75
CA ASN A 382 -14.00 11.50 -10.64
C ASN A 382 -13.14 10.24 -10.72
N PHE A 383 -13.72 9.08 -11.06
CA PHE A 383 -12.97 7.84 -11.25
C PHE A 383 -11.98 7.92 -12.42
N LYS A 384 -12.32 8.65 -13.50
CA LYS A 384 -11.42 8.87 -14.63
C LYS A 384 -10.12 9.56 -14.28
N VAL A 385 -10.09 10.39 -13.24
CA VAL A 385 -8.85 11.03 -12.76
C VAL A 385 -7.86 9.96 -12.29
N PHE A 386 -8.31 8.96 -11.56
CA PHE A 386 -7.47 7.86 -11.08
C PHE A 386 -6.98 6.96 -12.22
N LEU A 387 -7.82 6.71 -13.25
CA LEU A 387 -7.38 6.00 -14.45
C LEU A 387 -6.26 6.77 -15.18
N GLN A 388 -6.33 8.10 -15.23
CA GLN A 388 -5.30 8.95 -15.83
C GLN A 388 -4.01 8.92 -15.02
N ILE A 389 -4.08 9.03 -13.68
CA ILE A 389 -2.92 8.91 -12.78
C ILE A 389 -2.23 7.56 -12.99
N SER A 390 -2.96 6.46 -12.95
CA SER A 390 -2.42 5.11 -13.15
C SER A 390 -1.76 4.90 -14.50
N SER A 391 -2.26 5.55 -15.53
CA SER A 391 -1.73 5.45 -16.90
C SER A 391 -0.55 6.38 -17.17
N ASN A 392 -0.28 7.34 -16.30
CA ASN A 392 0.77 8.34 -16.50
C ASN A 392 2.16 7.72 -16.29
N PRO A 393 3.07 7.85 -17.26
CA PRO A 393 4.40 7.24 -17.17
C PRO A 393 5.31 7.84 -16.07
N ALA A 394 4.98 9.05 -15.56
CA ALA A 394 5.70 9.68 -14.44
C ALA A 394 5.15 9.27 -13.06
N THR A 395 4.08 8.49 -13.03
CA THR A 395 3.55 7.90 -11.80
C THR A 395 4.54 6.91 -11.22
N SER A 396 4.67 6.88 -9.90
CA SER A 396 5.59 6.02 -9.20
C SER A 396 4.95 5.30 -8.02
N THR A 397 5.70 4.37 -7.46
CA THR A 397 5.30 3.53 -6.33
C THR A 397 6.46 3.41 -5.35
N THR A 398 6.18 2.95 -4.14
CA THR A 398 7.20 2.56 -3.18
C THR A 398 7.90 1.28 -3.66
N PRO A 399 9.24 1.23 -3.68
CA PRO A 399 9.97 0.05 -4.15
C PRO A 399 9.83 -1.13 -3.17
N PRO A 400 9.59 -2.35 -3.65
CA PRO A 400 9.63 -3.54 -2.80
C PRO A 400 10.99 -3.72 -2.12
N SER A 401 10.98 -4.20 -0.88
CA SER A 401 12.18 -4.44 -0.07
C SER A 401 12.17 -5.81 0.59
N GLY A 402 13.32 -6.47 0.73
CA GLY A 402 13.46 -7.70 1.52
C GLY A 402 13.13 -7.49 3.00
N ALA A 403 13.30 -6.26 3.52
CA ALA A 403 12.90 -5.86 4.85
C ALA A 403 11.38 -5.53 4.99
N GLY A 404 10.60 -5.68 3.90
CA GLY A 404 9.18 -5.29 3.89
C GLY A 404 9.01 -3.79 4.08
N THR A 405 8.09 -3.38 4.96
CA THR A 405 7.74 -1.99 5.26
C THR A 405 8.75 -1.24 6.13
N THR A 406 9.74 -1.91 6.70
CA THR A 406 10.61 -1.36 7.77
C THR A 406 11.12 0.06 7.48
N TYR A 407 11.56 0.35 6.24
CA TYR A 407 12.07 1.67 5.89
C TYR A 407 10.98 2.75 5.81
N GLN A 408 9.73 2.37 5.51
CA GLN A 408 8.57 3.26 5.53
C GLN A 408 8.11 3.51 6.96
N ASP A 409 8.09 2.47 7.80
CA ASP A 409 7.73 2.55 9.21
C ASP A 409 8.72 3.43 9.98
N ASP A 410 10.02 3.27 9.71
CA ASP A 410 11.08 4.11 10.27
C ASP A 410 10.93 5.58 9.85
N MET A 411 10.58 5.84 8.59
CA MET A 411 10.27 7.19 8.11
C MET A 411 9.02 7.76 8.81
N GLY A 412 7.95 6.98 8.96
CA GLY A 412 6.74 7.39 9.68
C GLY A 412 7.06 7.80 11.12
N ALA A 413 7.79 6.94 11.85
CA ALA A 413 8.22 7.23 13.20
C ALA A 413 9.16 8.46 13.32
N PHE A 414 9.95 8.73 12.29
CA PHE A 414 10.76 9.94 12.19
C PHE A 414 9.88 11.18 11.97
N VAL A 415 8.94 11.10 11.05
CA VAL A 415 8.01 12.18 10.71
C VAL A 415 7.16 12.58 11.91
N ASP A 416 6.70 11.63 12.73
CA ASP A 416 5.97 11.91 13.96
C ASP A 416 6.77 12.80 14.93
N LYS A 417 8.07 12.53 15.03
CA LYS A 417 8.97 13.37 15.85
C LYS A 417 9.23 14.73 15.21
N TRP A 418 9.38 14.76 13.87
CA TRP A 418 9.62 15.97 13.12
C TRP A 418 8.45 16.97 13.21
N GLN A 419 7.25 16.51 12.88
CA GLN A 419 6.05 17.34 12.92
C GLN A 419 5.71 17.82 14.33
N ALA A 420 6.05 17.06 15.37
CA ALA A 420 5.93 17.45 16.78
C ALA A 420 7.03 18.41 17.25
N GLY A 421 7.98 18.81 16.39
CA GLY A 421 9.08 19.70 16.74
C GLY A 421 10.17 19.06 17.62
N LYS A 422 10.26 17.74 17.66
CA LYS A 422 11.23 16.99 18.49
C LYS A 422 12.55 16.71 17.75
N VAL A 423 12.66 17.05 16.49
CA VAL A 423 13.89 16.93 15.67
C VAL A 423 14.48 18.32 15.46
N PRO A 424 15.60 18.68 16.09
CA PRO A 424 16.14 20.02 16.04
C PRO A 424 16.82 20.36 14.70
N ASN A 425 17.28 19.36 13.95
CA ASN A 425 17.95 19.50 12.67
C ASN A 425 17.49 18.41 11.72
N LEU A 426 16.73 18.80 10.70
CA LEU A 426 16.14 17.86 9.72
C LEU A 426 17.20 17.09 8.97
N ALA A 427 18.22 17.76 8.42
CA ALA A 427 19.27 17.11 7.61
C ALA A 427 20.03 16.06 8.43
N ALA A 428 20.46 16.40 9.65
CA ALA A 428 21.13 15.45 10.54
C ALA A 428 20.22 14.28 10.93
N GLY A 429 18.93 14.55 11.17
CA GLY A 429 17.94 13.53 11.49
C GLY A 429 17.72 12.56 10.34
N LEU A 430 17.60 13.04 9.09
CA LEU A 430 17.48 12.19 7.91
C LEU A 430 18.74 11.36 7.65
N THR A 431 19.93 11.90 7.90
CA THR A 431 21.20 11.13 7.79
C THR A 431 21.25 10.00 8.83
N GLN A 432 20.79 10.26 10.05
CA GLN A 432 20.70 9.22 11.09
C GLN A 432 19.69 8.14 10.72
N LEU A 433 18.51 8.54 10.24
CA LEU A 433 17.47 7.64 9.75
C LEU A 433 17.97 6.76 8.60
N ASP A 434 18.66 7.36 7.63
CA ASP A 434 19.29 6.66 6.50
C ASP A 434 20.25 5.56 6.97
N THR A 435 21.06 5.86 8.00
CA THR A 435 21.96 4.87 8.62
C THR A 435 21.20 3.72 9.25
N GLN A 436 20.12 3.99 9.98
CA GLN A 436 19.26 2.99 10.63
C GLN A 436 18.61 2.08 9.58
N ILE A 437 18.01 2.67 8.54
CA ILE A 437 17.38 1.92 7.45
C ILE A 437 18.39 1.03 6.73
N ASN A 438 19.59 1.55 6.42
CA ASN A 438 20.63 0.76 5.77
C ASN A 438 21.09 -0.45 6.60
N GLN A 439 21.10 -0.34 7.93
CA GLN A 439 21.34 -1.49 8.82
C GLN A 439 20.22 -2.53 8.72
N ALA A 440 18.96 -2.11 8.71
CA ALA A 440 17.82 -3.02 8.56
C ALA A 440 17.82 -3.71 7.19
N LEU A 441 18.09 -2.97 6.11
CA LEU A 441 18.18 -3.51 4.75
C LEU A 441 19.31 -4.54 4.63
N ALA A 442 20.48 -4.29 5.24
CA ALA A 442 21.62 -5.21 5.22
C ALA A 442 21.33 -6.53 5.98
N ILE A 443 20.49 -6.50 7.01
CA ILE A 443 20.10 -7.72 7.74
C ILE A 443 19.11 -8.55 6.93
N ALA A 444 18.25 -7.89 6.15
CA ALA A 444 17.21 -8.53 5.36
C ALA A 444 17.72 -9.06 4.01
N GLY A 445 18.82 -8.53 3.47
CA GLY A 445 19.43 -8.92 2.18
C GLY A 445 20.43 -9.99 2.31
#